data_9c7893526c8c70c55a9053fb8806e22e
#
_entry.id   9c7893526c8c70c55a9053fb8806e22e
#
_cell.length_a   1.000
_cell.length_b   1.000
_cell.length_c   1.000
_cell.angle_alpha   90.00
_cell.angle_beta   90.00
_cell.angle_gamma   90.00
#
_symmetry.space_group_name_H-M   'P 1'
#
loop_
_entity.id
_entity.type
_entity.pdbx_description
1 polymer ?
#
loop_
_entity_poly.entity_id
_entity_poly.type
_entity_poly.pdbx_seq_one_letter_code
_entity_poly.pdbx_strand_id
1 'polypeptide(L)'
;MGNKTVIIGGVAGGATTAARLRRRDEKRQIILLERGEYISYANCGLPYYIGDVIKSRDSLLLQKPEVMKARFDIDVRTSSEVTAIHTDRKSVTIKDKKTGETYEESYDDLVIATGSSPLIPPVPGIDGP
;
A
#
# COMPACT_ATOMS: atom_id res chain seq x y z
N MET A 1 -4.33 -1.83 -26.25
CA MET A 1 -4.50 -1.21 -24.93
C MET A 1 -3.86 -2.10 -23.88
N GLY A 2 -3.11 -1.53 -22.97
CA GLY A 2 -2.57 -2.28 -21.84
C GLY A 2 -3.65 -2.62 -20.82
N ASN A 3 -3.52 -3.78 -20.18
CA ASN A 3 -4.38 -4.14 -19.05
C ASN A 3 -4.08 -3.27 -17.84
N LYS A 4 -5.08 -3.07 -17.01
CA LYS A 4 -4.99 -2.30 -15.78
C LYS A 4 -5.03 -3.22 -14.56
N THR A 5 -4.02 -3.16 -13.72
CA THR A 5 -3.98 -3.88 -12.45
C THR A 5 -4.08 -2.91 -11.29
N VAL A 6 -5.04 -3.17 -10.40
CA VAL A 6 -5.16 -2.49 -9.12
C VAL A 6 -4.63 -3.41 -8.02
N ILE A 7 -3.78 -2.88 -7.17
CA ILE A 7 -3.17 -3.60 -6.03
C ILE A 7 -3.60 -2.92 -4.74
N ILE A 8 -4.24 -3.66 -3.86
CA ILE A 8 -4.69 -3.18 -2.55
C ILE A 8 -3.65 -3.59 -1.50
N GLY A 9 -2.99 -2.62 -0.91
CA GLY A 9 -1.92 -2.80 0.06
C GLY A 9 -0.53 -2.61 -0.53
N GLY A 10 0.23 -1.68 0.02
CA GLY A 10 1.50 -1.20 -0.52
C GLY A 10 2.75 -1.59 0.27
N VAL A 11 2.65 -2.56 1.18
CA VAL A 11 3.82 -3.00 1.96
C VAL A 11 4.52 -4.17 1.22
N ALA A 12 4.88 -5.25 1.87
CA ALA A 12 5.74 -6.28 1.27
C ALA A 12 5.12 -6.94 0.02
N GLY A 13 3.94 -7.53 0.15
CA GLY A 13 3.30 -8.28 -0.94
C GLY A 13 2.91 -7.37 -2.11
N GLY A 14 2.26 -6.26 -1.84
CA GLY A 14 1.77 -5.33 -2.87
C GLY A 14 2.88 -4.62 -3.61
N ALA A 15 3.86 -4.05 -2.90
CA ALA A 15 4.99 -3.35 -3.52
C ALA A 15 5.85 -4.29 -4.36
N THR A 16 6.10 -5.51 -3.88
CA THR A 16 6.85 -6.53 -4.62
C THR A 16 6.11 -6.97 -5.88
N THR A 17 4.80 -7.18 -5.77
CA THR A 17 3.95 -7.53 -6.92
C THR A 17 3.95 -6.44 -7.97
N ALA A 18 3.79 -5.18 -7.57
CA ALA A 18 3.81 -4.04 -8.47
C ALA A 18 5.12 -3.96 -9.26
N ALA A 19 6.25 -4.04 -8.57
CA ALA A 19 7.57 -4.00 -9.20
C ALA A 19 7.81 -5.21 -10.14
N ARG A 20 7.32 -6.40 -9.76
CA ARG A 20 7.46 -7.60 -10.60
C ARG A 20 6.58 -7.52 -11.84
N LEU A 21 5.35 -7.06 -11.72
CA LEU A 21 4.45 -6.86 -12.87
C LEU A 21 5.06 -5.91 -13.88
N ARG A 22 5.61 -4.77 -13.45
CA ARG A 22 6.24 -3.81 -14.35
C ARG A 22 7.40 -4.40 -15.13
N ARG A 23 8.23 -5.24 -14.51
CA ARG A 23 9.34 -5.91 -15.18
C ARG A 23 8.88 -6.91 -16.25
N ARG A 24 7.65 -7.42 -16.12
CA ARG A 24 7.09 -8.38 -17.08
C ARG A 24 6.23 -7.74 -18.15
N ASP A 25 5.68 -6.57 -17.88
CA ASP A 25 4.80 -5.85 -18.79
C ASP A 25 4.99 -4.33 -18.61
N GLU A 26 5.76 -3.75 -19.54
CA GLU A 26 6.08 -2.32 -19.51
C GLU A 26 4.88 -1.42 -19.82
N LYS A 27 3.86 -1.96 -20.50
CA LYS A 27 2.69 -1.19 -20.95
C LYS A 27 1.51 -1.25 -19.98
N ARG A 28 1.57 -2.16 -19.00
CA ARG A 28 0.49 -2.35 -18.04
C ARG A 28 0.31 -1.10 -17.17
N GLN A 29 -0.92 -0.66 -17.03
CA GLN A 29 -1.24 0.35 -16.01
C GLN A 29 -1.28 -0.32 -14.64
N ILE A 30 -0.51 0.20 -13.69
CA ILE A 30 -0.41 -0.35 -12.32
C ILE A 30 -0.75 0.75 -11.33
N ILE A 31 -1.80 0.51 -10.53
CA ILE A 31 -2.23 1.38 -9.45
C ILE A 31 -2.04 0.63 -8.14
N LEU A 32 -1.29 1.23 -7.21
CA LEU A 32 -1.03 0.70 -5.89
C LEU A 32 -1.73 1.57 -4.85
N LEU A 33 -2.69 1.00 -4.14
CA LEU A 33 -3.49 1.69 -3.13
C LEU A 33 -3.05 1.27 -1.73
N GLU A 34 -2.70 2.25 -0.89
CA GLU A 34 -2.30 2.02 0.49
C GLU A 34 -3.11 2.92 1.43
N ARG A 35 -3.76 2.32 2.42
CA ARG A 35 -4.56 3.07 3.42
C ARG A 35 -3.71 3.90 4.38
N GLY A 36 -2.45 3.48 4.60
CA GLY A 36 -1.49 4.21 5.43
C GLY A 36 -0.75 5.30 4.64
N GLU A 37 0.13 5.99 5.33
CA GLU A 37 0.94 7.06 4.75
C GLU A 37 2.17 6.56 4.01
N TYR A 38 2.60 5.34 4.28
CA TYR A 38 3.87 4.77 3.79
C TYR A 38 3.66 3.46 3.06
N ILE A 39 4.45 3.26 2.02
CA ILE A 39 4.58 1.99 1.30
C ILE A 39 5.93 1.34 1.58
N SER A 40 6.05 0.05 1.27
CA SER A 40 7.33 -0.68 1.27
C SER A 40 8.14 -0.47 2.54
N TYR A 41 7.47 -0.45 3.68
CA TYR A 41 8.15 -0.20 4.94
C TYR A 41 8.52 -1.52 5.65
N ALA A 42 9.70 -1.52 6.29
CA ALA A 42 10.26 -2.71 6.92
C ALA A 42 9.69 -2.93 8.33
N ASN A 43 8.54 -3.62 8.43
CA ASN A 43 7.91 -3.98 9.71
C ASN A 43 8.86 -4.78 10.61
N CYS A 44 9.64 -5.68 10.01
CA CYS A 44 10.63 -6.50 10.73
C CYS A 44 11.77 -5.67 11.36
N GLY A 45 11.97 -4.45 10.92
CA GLY A 45 12.94 -3.52 11.48
C GLY A 45 12.45 -2.77 12.73
N LEU A 46 11.14 -2.77 13.02
CA LEU A 46 10.57 -2.02 14.15
C LEU A 46 11.20 -2.37 15.51
N PRO A 47 11.39 -3.64 15.88
CA PRO A 47 12.02 -3.99 17.14
C PRO A 47 13.45 -3.42 17.26
N TYR A 48 14.19 -3.39 16.16
CA TYR A 48 15.56 -2.85 16.12
C TYR A 48 15.58 -1.32 16.20
N TYR A 49 14.54 -0.67 15.66
CA TYR A 49 14.37 0.77 15.81
C TYR A 49 14.00 1.14 17.26
N ILE A 50 13.06 0.41 17.87
CA ILE A 50 12.68 0.60 19.27
C ILE A 50 13.84 0.33 20.20
N GLY A 51 14.65 -0.72 19.90
CA GLY A 51 15.85 -1.07 20.65
C GLY A 51 17.09 -0.22 20.33
N ASP A 52 16.92 0.87 19.58
CA ASP A 52 17.98 1.84 19.26
C ASP A 52 19.17 1.28 18.45
N VAL A 53 18.98 0.15 17.79
CA VAL A 53 19.94 -0.41 16.83
C VAL A 53 19.83 0.30 15.49
N ILE A 54 18.61 0.47 14.97
CA ILE A 54 18.33 1.33 13.82
C ILE A 54 18.10 2.74 14.34
N LYS A 55 18.98 3.65 14.00
CA LYS A 55 18.99 5.03 14.54
C LYS A 55 18.01 5.97 13.84
N SER A 56 17.70 5.72 12.57
CA SER A 56 16.84 6.58 11.76
C SER A 56 15.57 5.86 11.35
N ARG A 57 14.43 6.48 11.62
CA ARG A 57 13.11 5.98 11.14
C ARG A 57 13.07 5.86 9.62
N ASP A 58 13.71 6.77 8.90
CA ASP A 58 13.74 6.76 7.44
C ASP A 58 14.41 5.51 6.87
N SER A 59 15.28 4.86 7.63
CA SER A 59 15.89 3.58 7.23
C SER A 59 14.87 2.43 7.11
N LEU A 60 13.70 2.57 7.71
CA LEU A 60 12.60 1.61 7.60
C LEU A 60 11.78 1.79 6.30
N LEU A 61 11.89 2.94 5.65
CA LEU A 61 11.17 3.27 4.42
C LEU A 61 12.00 2.85 3.20
N LEU A 62 11.79 1.64 2.71
CA LEU A 62 12.59 1.06 1.63
C LEU A 62 12.33 1.69 0.28
N GLN A 63 11.09 2.07 0.00
CA GLN A 63 10.68 2.75 -1.23
C GLN A 63 9.69 3.87 -0.91
N LYS A 64 9.75 4.93 -1.71
CA LYS A 64 8.84 6.06 -1.63
C LYS A 64 7.93 6.10 -2.86
N PRO A 65 6.70 6.65 -2.76
CA PRO A 65 5.78 6.78 -3.90
C PRO A 65 6.42 7.43 -5.12
N GLU A 66 7.18 8.50 -4.92
CA GLU A 66 7.84 9.25 -5.98
C GLU A 66 8.88 8.40 -6.73
N VAL A 67 9.61 7.56 -5.99
CA VAL A 67 10.60 6.65 -6.57
C VAL A 67 9.93 5.55 -7.37
N MET A 68 8.83 5.00 -6.86
CA MET A 68 8.03 3.99 -7.58
C MET A 68 7.45 4.56 -8.88
N LYS A 69 6.98 5.80 -8.85
CA LYS A 69 6.50 6.49 -10.05
C LYS A 69 7.64 6.74 -11.04
N ALA A 70 8.76 7.30 -10.59
CA ALA A 70 9.87 7.67 -11.46
C ALA A 70 10.58 6.46 -12.09
N ARG A 71 10.80 5.39 -11.32
CA ARG A 71 11.57 4.22 -11.78
C ARG A 71 10.72 3.13 -12.43
N PHE A 72 9.47 2.98 -12.00
CA PHE A 72 8.62 1.87 -12.41
C PHE A 72 7.30 2.31 -13.05
N ASP A 73 7.05 3.60 -13.15
CA ASP A 73 5.78 4.16 -13.64
C ASP A 73 4.56 3.49 -12.99
N ILE A 74 4.61 3.36 -11.68
CA ILE A 74 3.51 2.85 -10.86
C ILE A 74 2.80 4.04 -10.20
N ASP A 75 1.48 4.11 -10.37
CA ASP A 75 0.64 5.11 -9.70
C ASP A 75 0.39 4.66 -8.27
N VAL A 76 1.12 5.26 -7.32
CA VAL A 76 1.03 4.95 -5.90
C VAL A 76 0.17 6.01 -5.21
N ARG A 77 -0.91 5.55 -4.57
CA ARG A 77 -1.83 6.41 -3.82
C ARG A 77 -1.84 5.98 -2.36
N THR A 78 -1.18 6.75 -1.52
CA THR A 78 -1.19 6.58 -0.06
C THR A 78 -2.40 7.27 0.56
N SER A 79 -2.69 7.00 1.83
CA SER A 79 -3.90 7.49 2.52
C SER A 79 -5.19 7.23 1.73
N SER A 80 -5.20 6.15 0.97
CA SER A 80 -6.27 5.76 0.05
C SER A 80 -6.76 4.36 0.43
N GLU A 81 -7.90 4.31 1.09
CA GLU A 81 -8.47 3.07 1.62
C GLU A 81 -9.51 2.50 0.66
N VAL A 82 -9.32 1.25 0.26
CA VAL A 82 -10.36 0.52 -0.47
C VAL A 82 -11.41 0.07 0.52
N THR A 83 -12.64 0.53 0.35
CA THR A 83 -13.78 0.24 1.23
C THR A 83 -14.72 -0.81 0.68
N ALA A 84 -14.72 -1.02 -0.64
CA ALA A 84 -15.55 -2.03 -1.28
C ALA A 84 -14.92 -2.53 -2.58
N ILE A 85 -15.20 -3.79 -2.92
CA ILE A 85 -14.81 -4.43 -4.18
C ILE A 85 -16.09 -4.84 -4.89
N HIS A 86 -16.24 -4.42 -6.14
CA HIS A 86 -17.37 -4.72 -6.99
C HIS A 86 -16.92 -5.65 -8.12
N THR A 87 -17.11 -6.95 -7.93
CA THR A 87 -16.63 -7.98 -8.87
C THR A 87 -17.47 -8.05 -10.14
N ASP A 88 -18.73 -7.67 -10.06
CA ASP A 88 -19.69 -7.63 -11.18
C ASP A 88 -19.28 -6.64 -12.27
N ARG A 89 -18.77 -5.46 -11.87
CA ARG A 89 -18.34 -4.39 -12.78
C ARG A 89 -16.83 -4.12 -12.75
N LYS A 90 -16.08 -4.99 -12.09
CA LYS A 90 -14.62 -4.90 -11.95
C LYS A 90 -14.14 -3.51 -11.52
N SER A 91 -14.63 -3.03 -10.38
CA SER A 91 -14.20 -1.77 -9.78
C SER A 91 -14.00 -1.90 -8.28
N VAL A 92 -13.24 -0.96 -7.72
CA VAL A 92 -13.08 -0.79 -6.28
C VAL A 92 -13.50 0.60 -5.87
N THR A 93 -14.13 0.72 -4.71
CA THR A 93 -14.45 2.01 -4.10
C THR A 93 -13.29 2.41 -3.19
N ILE A 94 -12.80 3.62 -3.37
CA ILE A 94 -11.63 4.16 -2.67
C ILE A 94 -12.07 5.41 -1.90
N LYS A 95 -11.69 5.46 -0.62
CA LYS A 95 -11.83 6.67 0.21
C LYS A 95 -10.47 7.32 0.37
N ASP A 96 -10.34 8.56 -0.10
CA ASP A 96 -9.20 9.41 0.21
C ASP A 96 -9.31 9.89 1.67
N LYS A 97 -8.42 9.43 2.52
CA LYS A 97 -8.44 9.77 3.95
C LYS A 97 -8.01 11.20 4.25
N LYS A 98 -7.36 11.88 3.31
CA LYS A 98 -6.94 13.28 3.45
C LYS A 98 -8.07 14.25 3.15
N THR A 99 -8.82 13.99 2.08
CA THR A 99 -9.93 14.84 1.63
C THR A 99 -11.30 14.36 2.12
N GLY A 100 -11.42 13.08 2.45
CA GLY A 100 -12.70 12.43 2.76
C GLY A 100 -13.53 12.06 1.53
N GLU A 101 -13.04 12.37 0.34
CA GLU A 101 -13.71 12.05 -0.92
C GLU A 101 -13.70 10.55 -1.21
N THR A 102 -14.75 10.09 -1.86
CA THR A 102 -14.89 8.70 -2.30
C THR A 102 -15.03 8.66 -3.81
N TYR A 103 -14.28 7.75 -4.45
CA TYR A 103 -14.33 7.56 -5.89
C TYR A 103 -14.17 6.08 -6.25
N GLU A 104 -14.46 5.73 -7.49
CA GLU A 104 -14.27 4.37 -8.00
C GLU A 104 -13.10 4.30 -8.97
N GLU A 105 -12.39 3.17 -8.94
CA GLU A 105 -11.34 2.83 -9.88
C GLU A 105 -11.63 1.46 -10.49
N SER A 106 -11.63 1.39 -11.82
CA SER A 106 -11.82 0.13 -12.54
C SER A 106 -10.53 -0.68 -12.59
N TYR A 107 -10.64 -1.99 -12.78
CA TYR A 107 -9.50 -2.89 -12.98
C TYR A 107 -9.81 -3.99 -14.00
N ASP A 108 -8.78 -4.51 -14.64
CA ASP A 108 -8.83 -5.78 -15.35
C ASP A 108 -8.43 -6.92 -14.41
N ASP A 109 -7.35 -6.71 -13.65
CA ASP A 109 -6.85 -7.62 -12.63
C ASP A 109 -6.79 -6.92 -11.26
N LEU A 110 -7.14 -7.65 -10.20
CA LEU A 110 -7.09 -7.15 -8.83
C LEU A 110 -6.18 -8.02 -7.97
N VAL A 111 -5.27 -7.38 -7.26
CA VAL A 111 -4.40 -8.04 -6.27
C VAL A 111 -4.78 -7.53 -4.87
N ILE A 112 -5.02 -8.46 -3.96
CA ILE A 112 -5.35 -8.16 -2.57
C ILE A 112 -4.15 -8.55 -1.71
N ALA A 113 -3.46 -7.56 -1.14
CA ALA A 113 -2.26 -7.72 -0.32
C ALA A 113 -2.34 -6.84 0.93
N THR A 114 -3.46 -6.90 1.62
CA THR A 114 -3.84 -5.99 2.72
C THR A 114 -3.07 -6.24 4.01
N GLY A 115 -2.39 -7.38 4.15
CA GLY A 115 -1.64 -7.72 5.35
C GLY A 115 -2.51 -7.89 6.58
N SER A 116 -2.00 -7.45 7.72
CA SER A 116 -2.67 -7.57 9.02
C SER A 116 -2.55 -6.28 9.82
N SER A 117 -3.37 -6.17 10.85
CA SER A 117 -3.28 -5.10 11.84
C SER A 117 -2.99 -5.71 13.22
N PRO A 118 -2.20 -5.03 14.07
CA PRO A 118 -1.98 -5.50 15.43
C PRO A 118 -3.29 -5.63 16.21
N LEU A 119 -3.43 -6.72 16.95
CA LEU A 119 -4.50 -6.86 17.93
C LEU A 119 -4.08 -6.09 19.18
N ILE A 120 -4.90 -5.13 19.59
CA ILE A 120 -4.71 -4.41 20.85
C ILE A 120 -5.60 -5.08 21.89
N PRO A 121 -5.05 -5.83 22.87
CA PRO A 121 -5.84 -6.47 23.90
C PRO A 121 -6.43 -5.41 24.86
N PRO A 122 -7.61 -5.65 25.46
CA PRO A 122 -8.24 -4.72 26.42
C PRO A 122 -7.56 -4.80 27.79
N VAL A 123 -6.33 -4.31 27.87
CA VAL A 123 -5.52 -4.30 29.09
C VAL A 123 -5.42 -2.86 29.60
N PRO A 124 -5.65 -2.60 30.91
CA PRO A 124 -5.51 -1.25 31.46
C PRO A 124 -4.12 -0.66 31.20
N GLY A 125 -4.07 0.59 30.74
CA GLY A 125 -2.84 1.30 30.46
C GLY A 125 -2.21 1.02 29.09
N ILE A 126 -2.84 0.19 28.24
CA ILE A 126 -2.31 -0.10 26.89
C ILE A 126 -2.36 1.12 25.97
N ASP A 127 -3.27 2.05 26.24
CA ASP A 127 -3.44 3.29 25.47
C ASP A 127 -2.47 4.40 25.93
N GLY A 128 -1.59 4.07 26.89
CA GLY A 128 -0.69 5.02 27.51
C GLY A 128 -1.35 5.87 28.59
N PRO A 129 -0.59 6.69 29.30
CA PRO A 129 -1.13 7.66 30.25
C PRO A 129 -1.86 8.79 29.53
#